data_9d98f8840ec4437cfac9e8fe501246f8
#
_entry.id   9d98f8840ec4437cfac9e8fe501246f8
#
_cell.length_a   1.000
_cell.length_b   1.000
_cell.length_c   1.000
_cell.angle_alpha   90.00
_cell.angle_beta   90.00
_cell.angle_gamma   90.00
#
_symmetry.space_group_name_H-M   'P 1'
#
loop_
_entity.id
_entity.type
_entity.pdbx_description
1 polymer ?
#
loop_
_entity_poly.entity_id
_entity_poly.type
_entity_poly.pdbx_seq_one_letter_code
_entity_poly.pdbx_strand_id
1 'polypeptide(L)'
;MKPLRLLLLCLLPLPLWSEAQTAAVRDSLGILHRAEFHNAPLATLDASAYESSPAAMLYRYPVSYSTLRLQGDLRSESRPILQPEGDGALVGTFRADSYLRLDERSVVTAGASYERGRTDNVRWNSTADYRLLRPFVLADSVGGDLSTEEYAFRGAYVRRDGRINYGIGINYRARHEFRQVDPRPHNIVNDLTGTIGAGFSTDRSLIALTARGRIYKQSQEVGFFDERGANTVEFLMTGLGNYFARYVGGEDQSLFYKGKGYALSLTAVPSRTCGWSALLQYERFSNRNIFSELNYAPAGRLVTQTLSGSVARRYERGGFAVEGSYELRQGFENVVDNGETADYRILGEFAMYRNRTLRLTAGGMVTWNRPQTDYTLAPSVGYFRTSADYPYPKREIALSTASAGCDLHLTRHGQRGTLRATVGGRYAVNLTRHTLLSDSRLDPDIGAMLFDSVDRMTADAVELTAALRAERELRRSLALFVDASWRPGIYMDGVRVHLATIACGICF
;
A
#
# COMPACT_ATOMS: atom_id res chain seq x y z
N MET A 1 2.04 -19.77 30.29
CA MET A 1 3.09 -20.54 29.58
C MET A 1 2.49 -21.78 28.93
N LYS A 2 2.34 -21.80 27.65
CA LYS A 2 2.03 -22.85 26.63
C LYS A 2 0.96 -22.33 25.67
N PRO A 3 1.39 -21.69 24.58
CA PRO A 3 1.06 -22.23 23.25
C PRO A 3 2.18 -21.95 22.20
N LEU A 4 3.41 -22.44 22.43
CA LEU A 4 4.51 -22.29 21.44
C LEU A 4 4.80 -23.57 20.65
N ARG A 5 3.93 -24.54 20.69
CA ARG A 5 4.16 -25.86 20.03
C ARG A 5 3.35 -26.11 18.76
N LEU A 6 2.49 -25.17 18.33
CA LEU A 6 1.64 -25.39 17.14
C LEU A 6 2.13 -24.71 15.85
N LEU A 7 3.18 -23.89 15.92
CA LEU A 7 3.69 -23.16 14.74
C LEU A 7 4.88 -23.83 14.05
N LEU A 8 5.38 -24.94 14.60
CA LEU A 8 6.54 -25.66 14.03
C LEU A 8 6.17 -26.83 13.11
N LEU A 9 4.88 -27.08 12.87
CA LEU A 9 4.42 -28.22 12.05
C LEU A 9 4.13 -27.88 10.59
N CYS A 10 4.26 -26.61 10.17
CA CYS A 10 4.10 -26.21 8.76
C CYS A 10 5.42 -26.15 7.97
N LEU A 11 6.54 -26.49 8.57
CA LEU A 11 7.84 -26.69 7.90
C LEU A 11 8.13 -28.17 7.68
N LEU A 12 7.12 -28.95 7.33
CA LEU A 12 7.38 -30.27 6.77
C LEU A 12 8.05 -30.09 5.41
N PRO A 13 9.19 -30.74 5.15
CA PRO A 13 9.80 -30.76 3.84
C PRO A 13 8.77 -31.39 2.89
N LEU A 14 8.22 -30.59 1.99
CA LEU A 14 7.49 -31.11 0.84
C LEU A 14 8.44 -32.09 0.16
N PRO A 15 8.06 -33.36 -0.02
CA PRO A 15 8.97 -34.37 -0.56
C PRO A 15 9.46 -33.91 -1.93
N LEU A 16 10.75 -34.06 -2.13
CA LEU A 16 11.50 -33.84 -3.39
C LEU A 16 11.04 -34.75 -4.56
N TRP A 17 9.74 -34.96 -4.69
CA TRP A 17 9.16 -35.82 -5.74
C TRP A 17 8.75 -35.07 -6.98
N SER A 18 9.15 -33.80 -7.14
CA SER A 18 8.84 -33.02 -8.33
C SER A 18 10.00 -32.93 -9.33
N GLU A 19 11.10 -33.67 -9.13
CA GLU A 19 12.23 -33.59 -10.07
C GLU A 19 11.96 -34.14 -11.47
N ALA A 20 10.95 -34.97 -11.64
CA ALA A 20 10.70 -35.62 -12.94
C ALA A 20 9.74 -34.81 -13.86
N GLN A 21 8.91 -33.92 -13.33
CA GLN A 21 7.97 -33.13 -14.16
C GLN A 21 8.39 -31.69 -14.39
N THR A 22 9.26 -31.12 -13.57
CA THR A 22 9.85 -29.79 -13.76
C THR A 22 10.92 -29.74 -14.86
N ALA A 23 11.29 -30.87 -15.44
CA ALA A 23 12.27 -30.92 -16.53
C ALA A 23 11.75 -30.43 -17.88
N ALA A 24 10.43 -30.33 -18.08
CA ALA A 24 9.85 -30.04 -19.39
C ALA A 24 9.74 -28.53 -19.75
N VAL A 25 9.79 -27.63 -18.77
CA VAL A 25 9.87 -26.18 -19.02
C VAL A 25 11.10 -25.62 -18.29
N ARG A 26 12.24 -26.28 -18.40
CA ARG A 26 13.51 -25.66 -18.07
C ARG A 26 13.72 -24.54 -19.06
N ASP A 27 13.53 -23.32 -18.58
CA ASP A 27 13.84 -22.10 -19.32
C ASP A 27 15.26 -22.23 -19.92
N SER A 28 15.30 -22.36 -21.23
CA SER A 28 16.57 -22.31 -21.97
C SER A 28 17.25 -20.96 -21.82
N LEU A 29 16.53 -19.96 -21.30
CA LEU A 29 16.99 -18.59 -21.08
C LEU A 29 17.84 -18.50 -19.80
N GLY A 30 18.96 -17.78 -19.92
CA GLY A 30 19.78 -17.43 -18.74
C GLY A 30 19.03 -16.48 -17.79
N ILE A 31 19.48 -16.45 -16.53
CA ILE A 31 18.83 -15.69 -15.46
C ILE A 31 18.70 -14.19 -15.76
N LEU A 32 19.68 -13.57 -16.45
CA LEU A 32 19.59 -12.15 -16.82
C LEU A 32 18.45 -11.88 -17.79
N HIS A 33 18.23 -12.76 -18.79
CA HIS A 33 17.06 -12.66 -19.69
C HIS A 33 15.74 -12.84 -18.95
N ARG A 34 15.69 -13.78 -18.00
CA ARG A 34 14.47 -13.97 -17.15
C ARG A 34 14.21 -12.73 -16.30
N ALA A 35 15.26 -12.17 -15.68
CA ALA A 35 15.18 -10.93 -14.91
C ALA A 35 14.69 -9.74 -15.75
N GLU A 36 15.06 -9.69 -17.03
CA GLU A 36 14.63 -8.64 -17.96
C GLU A 36 13.11 -8.64 -18.16
N PHE A 37 12.46 -9.79 -18.33
CA PHE A 37 11.01 -9.88 -18.43
C PHE A 37 10.31 -9.35 -17.18
N HIS A 38 10.86 -9.61 -16.00
CA HIS A 38 10.25 -9.22 -14.73
C HIS A 38 10.54 -7.77 -14.33
N ASN A 39 11.70 -7.23 -14.74
CA ASN A 39 12.18 -5.91 -14.33
C ASN A 39 12.10 -4.84 -15.44
N ALA A 40 11.61 -5.19 -16.65
CA ALA A 40 11.49 -4.21 -17.74
C ALA A 40 10.57 -3.04 -17.35
N PRO A 41 10.96 -1.78 -17.62
CA PRO A 41 10.07 -0.64 -17.34
C PRO A 41 8.69 -0.78 -18.01
N LEU A 42 8.63 -1.25 -19.24
CA LEU A 42 7.36 -1.48 -19.96
C LEU A 42 6.41 -2.46 -19.25
N ALA A 43 6.92 -3.37 -18.40
CA ALA A 43 6.09 -4.29 -17.64
C ALA A 43 5.27 -3.60 -16.54
N THR A 44 5.58 -2.37 -16.19
CA THR A 44 4.82 -1.61 -15.18
C THR A 44 3.54 -0.97 -15.72
N LEU A 45 3.46 -0.73 -17.04
CA LEU A 45 2.34 -0.02 -17.67
C LEU A 45 0.98 -0.70 -17.47
N ASP A 46 0.94 -2.02 -17.45
CA ASP A 46 -0.28 -2.81 -17.36
C ASP A 46 -0.34 -3.70 -16.10
N ALA A 47 0.53 -3.42 -15.13
CA ALA A 47 0.68 -4.22 -13.91
C ALA A 47 -0.64 -4.39 -13.15
N SER A 48 -1.39 -3.30 -12.96
CA SER A 48 -2.65 -3.27 -12.22
C SER A 48 -3.68 -4.29 -12.74
N ALA A 49 -3.78 -4.46 -14.05
CA ALA A 49 -4.71 -5.40 -14.67
C ALA A 49 -4.36 -6.87 -14.35
N TYR A 50 -3.07 -7.24 -14.34
CA TYR A 50 -2.65 -8.60 -14.01
C TYR A 50 -2.71 -8.89 -12.51
N GLU A 51 -2.36 -7.93 -11.66
CA GLU A 51 -2.31 -8.09 -10.21
C GLU A 51 -3.71 -8.13 -9.57
N SER A 52 -4.71 -7.57 -10.22
CA SER A 52 -6.09 -7.57 -9.73
C SER A 52 -6.75 -8.95 -9.79
N SER A 53 -6.27 -9.87 -10.65
CA SER A 53 -6.90 -11.17 -10.90
C SER A 53 -5.89 -12.31 -10.90
N PRO A 54 -6.04 -13.33 -10.02
CA PRO A 54 -5.21 -14.52 -10.09
C PRO A 54 -5.37 -15.24 -11.45
N ALA A 55 -6.55 -15.21 -12.08
CA ALA A 55 -6.78 -15.83 -13.40
C ALA A 55 -5.95 -15.20 -14.52
N ALA A 56 -5.51 -13.93 -14.37
CA ALA A 56 -4.70 -13.22 -15.35
C ALA A 56 -3.19 -13.50 -15.21
N MET A 57 -2.74 -14.02 -14.07
CA MET A 57 -1.31 -14.23 -13.78
C MET A 57 -0.60 -15.14 -14.77
N LEU A 58 -1.32 -16.09 -15.41
CA LEU A 58 -0.76 -16.99 -16.43
C LEU A 58 -0.12 -16.24 -17.61
N TYR A 59 -0.61 -15.03 -17.92
CA TYR A 59 -0.18 -14.20 -19.05
C TYR A 59 0.79 -13.09 -18.67
N ARG A 60 1.11 -12.95 -17.36
CA ARG A 60 1.95 -11.85 -16.88
C ARG A 60 3.39 -11.96 -17.36
N TYR A 61 4.00 -13.12 -17.14
CA TYR A 61 5.39 -13.37 -17.51
C TYR A 61 5.53 -14.71 -18.23
N PRO A 62 6.37 -14.77 -19.28
CA PRO A 62 6.56 -16.02 -20.04
C PRO A 62 7.46 -17.03 -19.30
N VAL A 63 8.20 -16.60 -18.27
CA VAL A 63 9.28 -17.36 -17.62
C VAL A 63 9.15 -17.35 -16.12
N SER A 64 9.70 -18.38 -15.47
CA SER A 64 9.81 -18.46 -14.02
C SER A 64 10.92 -17.56 -13.51
N TYR A 65 10.70 -16.93 -12.35
CA TYR A 65 11.67 -16.05 -11.72
C TYR A 65 11.41 -15.94 -10.23
N SER A 66 12.45 -16.09 -9.44
CA SER A 66 12.39 -15.98 -7.99
C SER A 66 13.47 -15.04 -7.48
N THR A 67 13.17 -14.34 -6.39
CA THR A 67 14.12 -13.40 -5.76
C THR A 67 14.14 -13.57 -4.26
N LEU A 68 15.32 -13.43 -3.67
CA LEU A 68 15.52 -13.13 -2.26
C LEU A 68 16.17 -11.75 -2.17
N ARG A 69 15.57 -10.85 -1.39
CA ARG A 69 15.97 -9.44 -1.32
C ARG A 69 16.09 -9.00 0.13
N LEU A 70 17.18 -8.33 0.46
CA LEU A 70 17.34 -7.53 1.66
C LEU A 70 17.33 -6.07 1.25
N GLN A 71 16.51 -5.25 1.92
CA GLN A 71 16.27 -3.85 1.57
C GLN A 71 16.29 -2.98 2.84
N GLY A 72 16.86 -1.79 2.72
CA GLY A 72 16.74 -0.71 3.67
C GLY A 72 16.10 0.51 3.01
N ASP A 73 15.06 1.04 3.63
CA ASP A 73 14.34 2.24 3.20
C ASP A 73 14.51 3.34 4.24
N LEU A 74 14.87 4.53 3.78
CA LEU A 74 14.99 5.75 4.57
C LEU A 74 14.00 6.79 4.03
N ARG A 75 13.21 7.37 4.93
CA ARG A 75 12.46 8.61 4.71
C ARG A 75 12.94 9.66 5.70
N SER A 76 13.18 10.88 5.24
CA SER A 76 13.50 12.02 6.09
C SER A 76 12.84 13.27 5.54
N GLU A 77 12.14 13.99 6.39
CA GLU A 77 11.46 15.25 6.10
C GLU A 77 12.01 16.32 7.05
N SER A 78 12.38 17.48 6.54
CA SER A 78 12.88 18.57 7.40
C SER A 78 11.81 19.11 8.36
N ARG A 79 10.54 18.92 8.01
CA ARG A 79 9.32 19.08 8.81
C ARG A 79 8.28 18.11 8.29
N PRO A 80 7.45 17.48 9.15
CA PRO A 80 6.49 16.49 8.71
C PRO A 80 5.44 17.11 7.78
N ILE A 81 5.20 16.51 6.61
CA ILE A 81 4.09 16.92 5.73
C ILE A 81 2.76 16.64 6.43
N LEU A 82 2.66 15.49 7.06
CA LEU A 82 1.52 15.09 7.90
C LEU A 82 2.04 14.65 9.28
N GLN A 83 1.79 15.42 10.32
CA GLN A 83 2.25 15.08 11.68
C GLN A 83 1.82 13.67 12.13
N PRO A 84 0.62 13.15 11.77
CA PRO A 84 0.22 11.78 12.08
C PRO A 84 1.06 10.68 11.38
N GLU A 85 1.91 11.02 10.43
CA GLU A 85 2.79 10.09 9.73
C GLU A 85 4.27 10.27 10.09
N GLY A 86 4.58 11.23 10.99
CA GLY A 86 5.95 11.56 11.42
C GLY A 86 6.79 12.20 10.33
N ASP A 87 8.04 12.53 10.65
CA ASP A 87 8.98 13.23 9.77
C ASP A 87 10.15 12.35 9.28
N GLY A 88 10.27 11.15 9.80
CA GLY A 88 11.30 10.19 9.42
C GLY A 88 10.81 8.74 9.47
N ALA A 89 11.50 7.87 8.75
CA ALA A 89 11.35 6.43 8.91
C ALA A 89 12.62 5.70 8.44
N LEU A 90 12.99 4.66 9.17
CA LEU A 90 14.02 3.71 8.74
C LEU A 90 13.43 2.30 8.84
N VAL A 91 13.41 1.60 7.72
CA VAL A 91 12.78 0.28 7.61
C VAL A 91 13.72 -0.70 6.94
N GLY A 92 13.96 -1.83 7.59
CA GLY A 92 14.66 -2.98 7.02
C GLY A 92 13.67 -4.06 6.61
N THR A 93 13.77 -4.55 5.39
CA THR A 93 12.87 -5.59 4.84
C THR A 93 13.66 -6.76 4.29
N PHE A 94 13.33 -7.97 4.73
CA PHE A 94 13.71 -9.20 4.04
C PHE A 94 12.49 -9.72 3.25
N ARG A 95 12.66 -10.01 1.97
CA ARG A 95 11.58 -10.45 1.08
C ARG A 95 12.01 -11.60 0.18
N ALA A 96 11.15 -12.59 0.07
CA ALA A 96 11.23 -13.67 -0.89
C ALA A 96 10.01 -13.62 -1.81
N ASP A 97 10.21 -13.59 -3.10
CA ASP A 97 9.15 -13.61 -4.10
C ASP A 97 9.44 -14.67 -5.16
N SER A 98 8.41 -15.35 -5.61
CA SER A 98 8.50 -16.40 -6.61
C SER A 98 7.32 -16.33 -7.57
N TYR A 99 7.61 -16.45 -8.85
CA TYR A 99 6.67 -16.68 -9.94
C TYR A 99 7.14 -17.92 -10.68
N LEU A 100 6.39 -19.02 -10.51
CA LEU A 100 6.75 -20.33 -11.04
C LEU A 100 5.73 -20.79 -12.08
N ARG A 101 6.18 -20.98 -13.29
CA ARG A 101 5.42 -21.69 -14.34
C ARG A 101 5.63 -23.18 -14.14
N LEU A 102 4.60 -23.87 -13.67
CA LEU A 102 4.66 -25.32 -13.48
C LEU A 102 4.60 -26.06 -14.83
N ASP A 103 3.77 -25.55 -15.73
CA ASP A 103 3.58 -25.99 -17.10
C ASP A 103 3.02 -24.84 -17.95
N GLU A 104 2.64 -25.12 -19.20
CA GLU A 104 2.04 -24.13 -20.11
C GLU A 104 0.65 -23.63 -19.66
N ARG A 105 0.02 -24.33 -18.71
CA ARG A 105 -1.35 -24.09 -18.27
C ARG A 105 -1.44 -23.63 -16.81
N SER A 106 -0.36 -23.74 -16.05
CA SER A 106 -0.40 -23.53 -14.60
C SER A 106 0.74 -22.65 -14.12
N VAL A 107 0.42 -21.72 -13.22
CA VAL A 107 1.38 -20.84 -12.55
C VAL A 107 1.08 -20.80 -11.06
N VAL A 108 2.13 -20.79 -10.26
CA VAL A 108 2.10 -20.50 -8.83
C VAL A 108 2.89 -19.22 -8.56
N THR A 109 2.33 -18.35 -7.74
CA THR A 109 3.08 -17.23 -7.17
C THR A 109 3.10 -17.37 -5.66
N ALA A 110 4.24 -17.04 -5.05
CA ALA A 110 4.39 -17.03 -3.61
C ALA A 110 5.25 -15.84 -3.20
N GLY A 111 4.98 -15.28 -2.05
CA GLY A 111 5.80 -14.24 -1.45
C GLY A 111 5.72 -14.29 0.06
N ALA A 112 6.84 -13.98 0.70
CA ALA A 112 6.95 -13.80 2.14
C ALA A 112 7.82 -12.59 2.42
N SER A 113 7.46 -11.78 3.40
CA SER A 113 8.30 -10.67 3.86
C SER A 113 8.27 -10.56 5.38
N TYR A 114 9.40 -10.15 5.91
CA TYR A 114 9.57 -9.65 7.26
C TYR A 114 10.09 -8.23 7.18
N GLU A 115 9.45 -7.34 7.90
CA GLU A 115 9.80 -5.93 7.97
C GLU A 115 9.96 -5.52 9.43
N ARG A 116 11.01 -4.77 9.70
CA ARG A 116 11.23 -4.12 10.98
C ARG A 116 11.64 -2.69 10.74
N GLY A 117 10.95 -1.75 11.40
CA GLY A 117 11.19 -0.35 11.19
C GLY A 117 10.86 0.52 12.39
N ARG A 118 11.21 1.78 12.23
CA ARG A 118 10.86 2.87 13.15
C ARG A 118 10.38 4.06 12.31
N THR A 119 9.33 4.70 12.78
CA THR A 119 8.84 5.98 12.26
C THR A 119 9.06 7.04 13.32
N ASP A 120 9.73 8.12 12.98
CA ASP A 120 10.16 9.15 13.91
C ASP A 120 9.10 10.25 14.04
N ASN A 121 8.99 10.82 15.27
CA ASN A 121 8.19 12.02 15.57
C ASN A 121 6.72 11.94 15.14
N VAL A 122 6.07 10.79 15.31
CA VAL A 122 4.64 10.65 15.04
C VAL A 122 3.83 11.37 16.10
N ARG A 123 3.03 12.36 15.73
CA ARG A 123 2.12 13.12 16.59
C ARG A 123 0.71 13.04 16.06
N TRP A 124 -0.28 13.17 16.91
CA TRP A 124 -1.71 13.12 16.55
C TRP A 124 -2.12 11.79 15.91
N ASN A 125 -1.41 10.73 16.23
CA ASN A 125 -1.74 9.36 15.86
C ASN A 125 -1.04 8.35 16.78
N SER A 126 -1.83 7.48 17.39
CA SER A 126 -1.37 6.33 18.17
C SER A 126 -1.79 5.00 17.53
N THR A 127 -2.49 5.05 16.39
CA THR A 127 -3.15 3.91 15.76
C THR A 127 -2.36 3.40 14.57
N ALA A 128 -2.10 2.09 14.52
CA ALA A 128 -1.51 1.48 13.33
C ALA A 128 -2.44 1.59 12.12
N ASP A 129 -1.86 1.52 10.92
CA ASP A 129 -2.62 1.65 9.67
C ASP A 129 -3.42 2.98 9.55
N TYR A 130 -2.84 4.09 10.01
CA TYR A 130 -3.45 5.40 10.00
C TYR A 130 -4.22 5.74 8.72
N ARG A 131 -3.62 5.52 7.55
CA ARG A 131 -4.25 5.84 6.25
C ARG A 131 -5.49 5.00 5.96
N LEU A 132 -5.58 3.78 6.51
CA LEU A 132 -6.74 2.92 6.36
C LEU A 132 -7.90 3.34 7.29
N LEU A 133 -7.56 3.73 8.53
CA LEU A 133 -8.53 3.89 9.61
C LEU A 133 -8.97 5.34 9.84
N ARG A 134 -8.18 6.35 9.41
CA ARG A 134 -8.55 7.76 9.55
C ARG A 134 -9.94 8.04 8.97
N PRO A 135 -10.78 8.87 9.59
CA PRO A 135 -10.43 9.76 10.70
C PRO A 135 -10.53 9.12 12.09
N PHE A 136 -11.05 7.89 12.22
CA PHE A 136 -11.27 7.24 13.51
C PHE A 136 -9.98 6.61 14.03
N VAL A 137 -9.10 7.42 14.60
CA VAL A 137 -7.81 7.02 15.16
C VAL A 137 -7.67 7.60 16.57
N LEU A 138 -7.00 6.88 17.46
CA LEU A 138 -6.54 7.45 18.70
C LEU A 138 -5.37 8.40 18.43
N ALA A 139 -5.38 9.53 19.10
CA ALA A 139 -4.43 10.62 18.87
C ALA A 139 -4.06 11.31 20.17
N ASP A 140 -2.80 11.68 20.31
CA ASP A 140 -2.25 12.50 21.38
C ASP A 140 -1.34 13.61 20.81
N SER A 141 -1.15 14.68 21.57
CA SER A 141 -0.30 15.81 21.17
C SER A 141 1.18 15.59 21.48
N VAL A 142 1.51 14.65 22.36
CA VAL A 142 2.90 14.39 22.79
C VAL A 142 3.68 13.75 21.66
N GLY A 143 3.15 12.67 21.10
CA GLY A 143 3.77 11.94 20.01
C GLY A 143 5.00 11.14 20.45
N GLY A 144 5.79 10.75 19.48
CA GLY A 144 7.05 10.00 19.65
C GLY A 144 7.29 9.02 18.52
N ASP A 145 8.31 8.20 18.71
CA ASP A 145 8.74 7.25 17.69
C ASP A 145 7.96 5.94 17.79
N LEU A 146 7.41 5.49 16.66
CA LEU A 146 6.71 4.21 16.54
C LEU A 146 7.65 3.13 15.99
N SER A 147 7.83 2.06 16.74
CA SER A 147 8.51 0.84 16.30
C SER A 147 7.52 -0.12 15.66
N THR A 148 7.89 -0.71 14.54
CA THR A 148 7.02 -1.61 13.75
C THR A 148 7.72 -2.92 13.46
N GLU A 149 7.00 -4.03 13.58
CA GLU A 149 7.36 -5.34 13.05
C GLU A 149 6.18 -5.89 12.24
N GLU A 150 6.45 -6.33 11.01
CA GLU A 150 5.42 -6.85 10.12
C GLU A 150 5.86 -8.14 9.45
N TYR A 151 4.95 -9.10 9.39
CA TYR A 151 5.06 -10.34 8.64
C TYR A 151 3.96 -10.38 7.59
N ALA A 152 4.32 -10.61 6.34
CA ALA A 152 3.34 -10.78 5.28
C ALA A 152 3.62 -12.01 4.43
N PHE A 153 2.55 -12.71 4.07
CA PHE A 153 2.56 -13.90 3.22
C PHE A 153 1.54 -13.73 2.11
N ARG A 154 1.91 -14.11 0.90
CA ARG A 154 1.01 -14.12 -0.24
C ARG A 154 1.21 -15.37 -1.06
N GLY A 155 0.14 -15.87 -1.64
CA GLY A 155 0.20 -17.00 -2.54
C GLY A 155 -0.96 -16.95 -3.52
N ALA A 156 -0.73 -17.39 -4.75
CA ALA A 156 -1.79 -17.60 -5.71
C ALA A 156 -1.45 -18.76 -6.65
N TYR A 157 -2.50 -19.43 -7.08
CA TYR A 157 -2.45 -20.50 -8.07
C TYR A 157 -3.43 -20.17 -9.19
N VAL A 158 -3.00 -20.34 -10.43
CA VAL A 158 -3.85 -20.24 -11.61
C VAL A 158 -3.66 -21.47 -12.50
N ARG A 159 -4.76 -21.91 -13.08
CA ARG A 159 -4.78 -22.97 -14.08
C ARG A 159 -5.71 -22.62 -15.23
N ARG A 160 -5.29 -22.97 -16.45
CA ARG A 160 -6.09 -22.91 -17.66
C ARG A 160 -6.53 -24.33 -18.06
N ASP A 161 -7.83 -24.48 -18.27
CA ASP A 161 -8.42 -25.69 -18.86
C ASP A 161 -9.22 -25.31 -20.10
N GLY A 162 -8.74 -25.74 -21.27
CA GLY A 162 -9.25 -25.28 -22.54
C GLY A 162 -9.18 -23.75 -22.68
N ARG A 163 -10.36 -23.11 -22.72
CA ARG A 163 -10.50 -21.64 -22.79
C ARG A 163 -10.82 -21.00 -21.43
N ILE A 164 -10.98 -21.78 -20.39
CA ILE A 164 -11.31 -21.28 -19.06
C ILE A 164 -10.04 -21.18 -18.22
N ASN A 165 -9.80 -20.00 -17.65
CA ASN A 165 -8.77 -19.78 -16.63
C ASN A 165 -9.46 -19.64 -15.27
N TYR A 166 -8.94 -20.29 -14.26
CA TYR A 166 -9.39 -20.10 -12.89
C TYR A 166 -8.20 -19.99 -11.96
N GLY A 167 -8.35 -19.19 -10.93
CA GLY A 167 -7.27 -18.97 -9.98
C GLY A 167 -7.81 -18.59 -8.61
N ILE A 168 -7.00 -18.89 -7.61
CA ILE A 168 -7.24 -18.54 -6.21
C ILE A 168 -6.01 -17.82 -5.68
N GLY A 169 -6.22 -16.95 -4.70
CA GLY A 169 -5.14 -16.23 -4.04
C GLY A 169 -5.46 -15.96 -2.58
N ILE A 170 -4.42 -15.84 -1.78
CA ILE A 170 -4.48 -15.48 -0.37
C ILE A 170 -3.38 -14.49 -0.05
N ASN A 171 -3.70 -13.48 0.78
CA ASN A 171 -2.71 -12.59 1.38
C ASN A 171 -3.02 -12.50 2.88
N TYR A 172 -2.00 -12.58 3.69
CA TYR A 172 -2.08 -12.42 5.13
C TYR A 172 -0.97 -11.50 5.60
N ARG A 173 -1.32 -10.55 6.49
CA ARG A 173 -0.40 -9.62 7.13
C ARG A 173 -0.68 -9.60 8.62
N ALA A 174 0.39 -9.74 9.42
CA ALA A 174 0.40 -9.51 10.85
C ALA A 174 1.37 -8.38 11.15
N ARG A 175 0.91 -7.34 11.86
CA ARG A 175 1.72 -6.19 12.23
C ARG A 175 1.63 -5.93 13.73
N HIS A 176 2.76 -5.63 14.32
CA HIS A 176 2.92 -5.14 15.67
C HIS A 176 3.55 -3.75 15.62
N GLU A 177 2.92 -2.77 16.28
CA GLU A 177 3.41 -1.39 16.31
C GLU A 177 3.25 -0.82 17.71
N PHE A 178 4.28 -0.19 18.23
CA PHE A 178 4.30 0.31 19.61
C PHE A 178 5.21 1.52 19.79
N ARG A 179 4.95 2.28 20.85
CA ARG A 179 5.76 3.41 21.33
C ARG A 179 6.15 3.20 22.80
N GLN A 180 7.35 3.66 23.18
CA GLN A 180 7.87 3.51 24.54
C GLN A 180 7.69 4.76 25.43
N VAL A 181 7.20 5.87 24.86
CA VAL A 181 6.92 7.13 25.55
C VAL A 181 5.42 7.25 25.77
N ASP A 182 5.00 7.71 26.97
CA ASP A 182 3.59 7.91 27.30
C ASP A 182 2.95 9.04 26.44
N PRO A 183 1.74 8.79 25.98
CA PRO A 183 0.95 7.56 26.01
C PRO A 183 1.63 6.44 25.21
N ARG A 184 1.62 5.19 25.69
CA ARG A 184 2.28 4.03 25.06
C ARG A 184 1.28 3.18 24.30
N PRO A 185 1.03 3.48 23.02
CA PRO A 185 0.20 2.62 22.20
C PRO A 185 0.90 1.28 21.91
N HIS A 186 0.12 0.23 21.92
CA HIS A 186 0.48 -1.12 21.55
C HIS A 186 -0.57 -1.67 20.60
N ASN A 187 -0.22 -1.80 19.32
CA ASN A 187 -1.12 -2.17 18.26
C ASN A 187 -0.79 -3.56 17.73
N ILE A 188 -1.77 -4.43 17.60
CA ILE A 188 -1.66 -5.74 16.96
C ILE A 188 -2.69 -5.80 15.82
N VAL A 189 -2.19 -5.95 14.60
CA VAL A 189 -3.00 -6.00 13.39
C VAL A 189 -2.96 -7.39 12.76
N ASN A 190 -4.12 -7.86 12.30
CA ASN A 190 -4.29 -9.04 11.46
C ASN A 190 -5.15 -8.68 10.25
N ASP A 191 -4.65 -8.90 9.06
CA ASP A 191 -5.31 -8.55 7.79
C ASP A 191 -5.23 -9.74 6.83
N LEU A 192 -6.38 -10.37 6.60
CA LEU A 192 -6.52 -11.53 5.74
C LEU A 192 -7.36 -11.22 4.53
N THR A 193 -6.86 -11.54 3.35
CA THR A 193 -7.56 -11.38 2.09
C THR A 193 -7.56 -12.69 1.31
N GLY A 194 -8.73 -13.15 0.92
CA GLY A 194 -8.93 -14.27 0.00
C GLY A 194 -9.44 -13.76 -1.35
N THR A 195 -8.97 -14.35 -2.44
CA THR A 195 -9.32 -13.95 -3.82
C THR A 195 -9.64 -15.18 -4.65
N ILE A 196 -10.70 -15.10 -5.45
CA ILE A 196 -11.03 -16.11 -6.47
C ILE A 196 -11.27 -15.39 -7.80
N GLY A 197 -10.81 -15.97 -8.89
CA GLY A 197 -10.98 -15.41 -10.22
C GLY A 197 -11.24 -16.49 -11.26
N ALA A 198 -12.09 -16.16 -12.20
CA ALA A 198 -12.34 -17.00 -13.38
C ALA A 198 -12.38 -16.13 -14.62
N GLY A 199 -11.91 -16.67 -15.75
CA GLY A 199 -11.88 -15.93 -17.00
C GLY A 199 -11.97 -16.83 -18.22
N PHE A 200 -12.32 -16.22 -19.32
CA PHE A 200 -12.41 -16.84 -20.62
C PHE A 200 -11.30 -16.32 -21.54
N SER A 201 -10.49 -17.24 -22.04
CA SER A 201 -9.39 -16.95 -22.96
C SER A 201 -9.83 -17.10 -24.41
N THR A 202 -9.56 -16.06 -25.18
CA THR A 202 -9.59 -16.12 -26.65
C THR A 202 -8.15 -16.20 -27.19
N ASP A 203 -7.99 -16.30 -28.48
CA ASP A 203 -6.65 -16.29 -29.11
C ASP A 203 -5.91 -14.95 -28.93
N ARG A 204 -6.62 -13.88 -28.60
CA ARG A 204 -6.09 -12.52 -28.48
C ARG A 204 -6.06 -11.98 -27.04
N SER A 205 -6.98 -12.41 -26.19
CA SER A 205 -7.16 -11.84 -24.87
C SER A 205 -7.81 -12.81 -23.88
N LEU A 206 -7.56 -12.59 -22.60
CA LEU A 206 -8.32 -13.13 -21.48
C LEU A 206 -9.25 -12.03 -20.94
N ILE A 207 -10.52 -12.38 -20.69
CA ILE A 207 -11.45 -11.57 -19.90
C ILE A 207 -11.74 -12.34 -18.62
N ALA A 208 -11.51 -11.74 -17.45
CA ALA A 208 -11.65 -12.41 -16.17
C ALA A 208 -12.49 -11.57 -15.20
N LEU A 209 -13.35 -12.25 -14.43
CA LEU A 209 -14.06 -11.72 -13.28
C LEU A 209 -13.38 -12.25 -12.00
N THR A 210 -13.20 -11.36 -11.04
CA THR A 210 -12.54 -11.69 -9.77
C THR A 210 -13.34 -11.15 -8.60
N ALA A 211 -13.50 -11.98 -7.57
CA ALA A 211 -14.06 -11.60 -6.28
C ALA A 211 -12.98 -11.72 -5.20
N ARG A 212 -12.95 -10.73 -4.30
CA ARG A 212 -12.04 -10.65 -3.17
C ARG A 212 -12.82 -10.42 -1.89
N GLY A 213 -12.47 -11.13 -0.82
CA GLY A 213 -12.97 -10.91 0.53
C GLY A 213 -11.84 -10.52 1.47
N ARG A 214 -12.07 -9.59 2.39
CA ARG A 214 -11.07 -9.10 3.36
C ARG A 214 -11.64 -9.13 4.77
N ILE A 215 -10.85 -9.58 5.74
CA ILE A 215 -11.10 -9.51 7.17
C ILE A 215 -9.92 -8.77 7.81
N TYR A 216 -10.22 -7.68 8.49
CA TYR A 216 -9.27 -6.85 9.19
C TYR A 216 -9.59 -6.83 10.68
N LYS A 217 -8.59 -7.00 11.53
CA LYS A 217 -8.71 -6.88 12.98
C LYS A 217 -7.48 -6.16 13.52
N GLN A 218 -7.72 -5.16 14.36
CA GLN A 218 -6.66 -4.53 15.15
C GLN A 218 -7.15 -4.43 16.59
N SER A 219 -6.30 -4.81 17.54
CA SER A 219 -6.39 -4.40 18.92
C SER A 219 -5.37 -3.30 19.17
N GLN A 220 -5.80 -2.28 19.86
CA GLN A 220 -4.95 -1.18 20.31
C GLN A 220 -5.15 -1.01 21.79
N GLU A 221 -4.07 -1.09 22.54
CA GLU A 221 -4.00 -0.81 23.98
C GLU A 221 -3.12 0.42 24.16
N VAL A 222 -3.50 1.33 25.05
CA VAL A 222 -2.71 2.51 25.38
C VAL A 222 -2.50 2.55 26.88
N GLY A 223 -1.26 2.42 27.33
CA GLY A 223 -0.88 2.45 28.72
C GLY A 223 -0.22 3.77 29.10
N PHE A 224 -0.41 4.18 30.34
CA PHE A 224 0.21 5.33 30.98
C PHE A 224 1.02 4.87 32.18
N PHE A 225 2.32 5.15 32.20
CA PHE A 225 3.26 4.64 33.18
C PHE A 225 3.92 5.73 34.02
N ASP A 226 3.57 7.00 33.81
CA ASP A 226 4.08 8.11 34.64
C ASP A 226 3.42 8.09 36.03
N GLU A 227 4.22 7.80 37.06
CA GLU A 227 3.79 7.78 38.49
C GLU A 227 3.26 9.13 38.99
N ARG A 228 3.58 10.23 38.34
CA ARG A 228 3.13 11.59 38.69
C ARG A 228 1.74 11.95 38.18
N GLY A 229 1.07 11.01 37.52
CA GLY A 229 -0.19 11.21 36.83
C GLY A 229 0.00 11.72 35.41
N ALA A 230 -0.71 11.13 34.46
CA ALA A 230 -0.63 11.52 33.09
C ALA A 230 -1.28 12.88 32.86
N ASN A 231 -0.48 13.89 32.55
CA ASN A 231 -0.97 15.18 32.01
C ASN A 231 -1.28 15.08 30.52
N THR A 232 -1.27 13.87 29.95
CA THR A 232 -1.47 13.62 28.53
C THR A 232 -2.91 13.18 28.30
N VAL A 233 -3.53 13.79 27.30
CA VAL A 233 -4.90 13.50 26.92
C VAL A 233 -4.87 12.77 25.57
N GLU A 234 -5.60 11.66 25.49
CA GLU A 234 -5.77 10.92 24.29
C GLU A 234 -7.19 11.10 23.75
N PHE A 235 -7.33 11.27 22.44
CA PHE A 235 -8.58 11.55 21.75
C PHE A 235 -8.90 10.48 20.73
N LEU A 236 -10.13 9.98 20.68
CA LEU A 236 -10.62 9.30 19.48
C LEU A 236 -11.10 10.35 18.47
N MET A 237 -10.29 10.58 17.45
CA MET A 237 -10.61 11.52 16.38
C MET A 237 -11.76 11.00 15.52
N THR A 238 -12.64 11.91 15.08
CA THR A 238 -13.80 11.56 14.22
C THR A 238 -13.80 12.33 12.90
N GLY A 239 -12.91 13.30 12.74
CA GLY A 239 -12.65 14.03 11.49
C GLY A 239 -12.59 15.52 11.63
N LEU A 240 -11.71 16.14 10.84
CA LEU A 240 -11.49 17.59 10.77
C LEU A 240 -11.38 18.28 12.15
N GLY A 241 -10.66 17.64 13.08
CA GLY A 241 -10.43 18.16 14.41
C GLY A 241 -11.58 17.91 15.41
N ASN A 242 -12.60 17.15 15.03
CA ASN A 242 -13.56 16.65 15.99
C ASN A 242 -13.08 15.33 16.59
N TYR A 243 -13.52 15.06 17.81
CA TYR A 243 -13.24 13.85 18.55
C TYR A 243 -14.46 13.38 19.35
N PHE A 244 -14.48 12.12 19.72
CA PHE A 244 -15.57 11.52 20.48
C PHE A 244 -15.51 11.99 21.93
N ALA A 245 -16.45 12.86 22.32
CA ALA A 245 -16.38 13.60 23.60
C ALA A 245 -16.48 12.73 24.87
N ARG A 246 -17.01 11.49 24.78
CA ARG A 246 -17.05 10.53 25.89
C ARG A 246 -15.70 9.85 26.15
N TYR A 247 -14.72 10.07 25.25
CA TYR A 247 -13.41 9.48 25.33
C TYR A 247 -12.36 10.59 25.34
N VAL A 248 -12.08 11.06 26.53
CA VAL A 248 -11.02 11.98 26.82
C VAL A 248 -10.46 11.54 28.17
N GLY A 249 -9.28 10.97 28.20
CA GLY A 249 -8.72 10.47 29.44
C GLY A 249 -7.24 10.17 29.37
N GLY A 250 -6.60 10.13 30.55
CA GLY A 250 -5.23 9.70 30.76
C GLY A 250 -5.16 8.36 31.52
N GLU A 251 -6.17 7.52 31.41
CA GLU A 251 -6.20 6.17 31.95
C GLU A 251 -5.95 5.16 30.84
N ASP A 252 -5.53 3.94 31.19
CA ASP A 252 -5.34 2.84 30.24
C ASP A 252 -6.59 2.62 29.40
N GLN A 253 -6.41 2.55 28.08
CA GLN A 253 -7.52 2.48 27.13
C GLN A 253 -7.27 1.37 26.11
N SER A 254 -8.36 0.70 25.71
CA SER A 254 -8.30 -0.33 24.68
C SER A 254 -9.38 -0.11 23.63
N LEU A 255 -8.98 -0.14 22.38
CA LEU A 255 -9.85 0.03 21.22
C LEU A 255 -9.68 -1.13 20.23
N PHE A 256 -10.79 -1.70 19.79
CA PHE A 256 -10.82 -2.69 18.73
C PHE A 256 -11.32 -2.09 17.43
N TYR A 257 -10.58 -2.40 16.34
CA TYR A 257 -11.00 -2.14 14.97
C TYR A 257 -11.39 -3.47 14.32
N LYS A 258 -12.64 -3.59 13.89
CA LYS A 258 -13.16 -4.80 13.23
C LYS A 258 -13.65 -4.45 11.83
N GLY A 259 -12.83 -4.78 10.84
CA GLY A 259 -13.05 -4.47 9.43
C GLY A 259 -13.46 -5.68 8.61
N LYS A 260 -14.36 -5.44 7.66
CA LYS A 260 -14.74 -6.41 6.60
C LYS A 260 -14.80 -5.67 5.27
N GLY A 261 -14.31 -6.33 4.22
CA GLY A 261 -14.33 -5.76 2.88
C GLY A 261 -14.62 -6.80 1.81
N TYR A 262 -15.06 -6.32 0.67
CA TYR A 262 -15.14 -7.10 -0.55
C TYR A 262 -14.76 -6.23 -1.75
N ALA A 263 -14.24 -6.85 -2.79
CA ALA A 263 -14.03 -6.21 -4.07
C ALA A 263 -14.47 -7.13 -5.21
N LEU A 264 -14.94 -6.50 -6.28
CA LEU A 264 -15.24 -7.15 -7.55
C LEU A 264 -14.44 -6.46 -8.63
N SER A 265 -13.75 -7.22 -9.48
CA SER A 265 -13.00 -6.66 -10.61
C SER A 265 -13.27 -7.40 -11.90
N LEU A 266 -13.41 -6.63 -12.96
CA LEU A 266 -13.43 -7.10 -14.35
C LEU A 266 -12.11 -6.73 -14.99
N THR A 267 -11.40 -7.71 -15.50
CA THR A 267 -10.06 -7.55 -16.08
C THR A 267 -10.03 -8.09 -17.48
N ALA A 268 -9.43 -7.35 -18.40
CA ALA A 268 -9.06 -7.82 -19.73
C ALA A 268 -7.55 -7.66 -19.91
N VAL A 269 -6.86 -8.73 -20.32
CA VAL A 269 -5.43 -8.71 -20.61
C VAL A 269 -5.13 -9.43 -21.92
N PRO A 270 -4.09 -9.01 -22.67
CA PRO A 270 -3.73 -9.69 -23.90
C PRO A 270 -3.17 -11.09 -23.61
N SER A 271 -3.48 -12.05 -24.49
CA SER A 271 -2.90 -13.40 -24.46
C SER A 271 -1.43 -13.43 -24.92
N ARG A 272 -0.94 -12.32 -25.48
CA ARG A 272 0.44 -12.09 -25.93
C ARG A 272 1.05 -10.94 -25.14
N THR A 273 2.37 -10.74 -25.28
CA THR A 273 3.09 -9.67 -24.61
C THR A 273 2.64 -8.25 -24.98
N CYS A 274 2.06 -8.05 -26.14
CA CYS A 274 1.57 -6.77 -26.64
C CYS A 274 0.06 -6.80 -26.83
N GLY A 275 -0.60 -5.68 -26.57
CA GLY A 275 -2.04 -5.55 -26.74
C GLY A 275 -2.67 -4.57 -25.76
N TRP A 276 -3.99 -4.60 -25.71
CA TRP A 276 -4.77 -3.82 -24.76
C TRP A 276 -4.98 -4.57 -23.45
N SER A 277 -4.79 -3.88 -22.35
CA SER A 277 -5.20 -4.31 -21.00
C SER A 277 -6.16 -3.30 -20.40
N ALA A 278 -7.13 -3.79 -19.65
CA ALA A 278 -8.11 -2.97 -18.95
C ALA A 278 -8.48 -3.60 -17.60
N LEU A 279 -8.75 -2.75 -16.63
CA LEU A 279 -9.26 -3.11 -15.30
C LEU A 279 -10.40 -2.17 -14.94
N LEU A 280 -11.46 -2.72 -14.39
CA LEU A 280 -12.49 -2.00 -13.65
C LEU A 280 -12.71 -2.73 -12.32
N GLN A 281 -12.56 -2.03 -11.20
CA GLN A 281 -12.69 -2.62 -9.87
C GLN A 281 -13.53 -1.72 -8.97
N TYR A 282 -14.47 -2.34 -8.26
CA TYR A 282 -15.18 -1.73 -7.14
C TYR A 282 -14.79 -2.45 -5.85
N GLU A 283 -14.43 -1.67 -4.83
CA GLU A 283 -14.11 -2.18 -3.50
C GLU A 283 -14.94 -1.45 -2.44
N ARG A 284 -15.42 -2.19 -1.45
CA ARG A 284 -16.02 -1.63 -0.25
C ARG A 284 -15.37 -2.25 0.98
N PHE A 285 -14.93 -1.37 1.88
CA PHE A 285 -14.40 -1.74 3.20
C PHE A 285 -15.20 -1.04 4.28
N SER A 286 -15.60 -1.75 5.33
CA SER A 286 -16.31 -1.19 6.49
C SER A 286 -15.60 -1.62 7.75
N ASN A 287 -15.23 -0.66 8.60
CA ASN A 287 -14.57 -0.88 9.87
C ASN A 287 -15.41 -0.29 11.02
N ARG A 288 -15.52 -1.02 12.13
CA ARG A 288 -16.20 -0.59 13.37
C ARG A 288 -15.14 -0.38 14.45
N ASN A 289 -15.32 0.68 15.23
CA ASN A 289 -14.47 1.05 16.37
C ASN A 289 -15.23 0.77 17.64
N ILE A 290 -14.64 -0.02 18.55
CA ILE A 290 -15.30 -0.55 19.75
C ILE A 290 -14.35 -0.36 20.94
N PHE A 291 -14.78 0.38 21.96
CA PHE A 291 -14.07 0.51 23.22
C PHE A 291 -14.26 -0.74 24.07
N SER A 292 -13.19 -1.45 24.42
CA SER A 292 -13.28 -2.63 25.26
C SER A 292 -13.54 -2.28 26.70
N GLU A 293 -12.93 -1.25 27.23
CA GLU A 293 -13.03 -0.80 28.62
C GLU A 293 -14.42 -0.25 28.96
N LEU A 294 -15.12 0.27 27.97
CA LEU A 294 -16.48 0.75 28.11
C LEU A 294 -17.52 -0.33 27.73
N ASN A 295 -17.41 -1.54 28.30
CA ASN A 295 -18.34 -2.65 28.02
C ASN A 295 -18.59 -2.87 26.51
N TYR A 296 -17.53 -2.81 25.70
CA TYR A 296 -17.59 -2.94 24.24
C TYR A 296 -18.45 -1.89 23.52
N ALA A 297 -18.48 -0.65 24.05
CA ALA A 297 -19.24 0.45 23.47
C ALA A 297 -18.84 0.71 22.01
N PRO A 298 -19.78 0.65 21.05
CA PRO A 298 -19.50 0.93 19.65
C PRO A 298 -19.41 2.45 19.42
N ALA A 299 -18.20 2.98 19.23
CA ALA A 299 -17.99 4.42 19.04
C ALA A 299 -18.44 4.90 17.66
N GLY A 300 -18.11 4.16 16.61
CA GLY A 300 -18.43 4.56 15.26
C GLY A 300 -18.10 3.51 14.20
N ARG A 301 -18.35 3.89 12.96
CA ARG A 301 -18.11 3.05 11.79
C ARG A 301 -17.55 3.88 10.64
N LEU A 302 -16.50 3.39 10.03
CA LEU A 302 -15.95 3.92 8.79
C LEU A 302 -16.37 3.04 7.62
N VAL A 303 -16.85 3.65 6.54
CA VAL A 303 -17.12 2.97 5.27
C VAL A 303 -16.32 3.64 4.17
N THR A 304 -15.46 2.87 3.51
CA THR A 304 -14.70 3.32 2.34
C THR A 304 -15.19 2.56 1.12
N GLN A 305 -15.53 3.28 0.06
CA GLN A 305 -15.91 2.74 -1.25
C GLN A 305 -14.93 3.29 -2.28
N THR A 306 -14.35 2.41 -3.09
CA THR A 306 -13.38 2.80 -4.11
C THR A 306 -13.80 2.21 -5.45
N LEU A 307 -13.94 3.07 -6.44
CA LEU A 307 -14.04 2.67 -7.84
C LEU A 307 -12.70 3.00 -8.50
N SER A 308 -12.04 2.01 -9.07
CA SER A 308 -10.77 2.19 -9.79
C SER A 308 -10.83 1.55 -11.16
N GLY A 309 -10.09 2.12 -12.09
CA GLY A 309 -9.98 1.59 -13.44
C GLY A 309 -8.65 1.97 -14.06
N SER A 310 -8.19 1.10 -14.96
CA SER A 310 -7.03 1.37 -15.81
C SER A 310 -7.25 0.86 -17.22
N VAL A 311 -6.66 1.55 -18.17
CA VAL A 311 -6.56 1.10 -19.56
C VAL A 311 -5.13 1.34 -20.01
N ALA A 312 -4.49 0.30 -20.53
CA ALA A 312 -3.15 0.42 -21.07
C ALA A 312 -3.07 -0.29 -22.43
N ARG A 313 -2.14 0.19 -23.23
CA ARG A 313 -1.77 -0.48 -24.48
C ARG A 313 -0.27 -0.62 -24.54
N ARG A 314 0.19 -1.85 -24.70
CA ARG A 314 1.59 -2.18 -24.84
C ARG A 314 1.92 -2.56 -26.27
N TYR A 315 2.99 -1.99 -26.78
CA TYR A 315 3.65 -2.30 -28.04
C TYR A 315 5.02 -2.94 -27.74
N GLU A 316 5.69 -3.41 -28.76
CA GLU A 316 7.04 -4.00 -28.59
C GLU A 316 8.06 -3.02 -28.02
N ARG A 317 7.97 -1.74 -28.38
CA ARG A 317 8.94 -0.71 -27.99
C ARG A 317 8.32 0.45 -27.25
N GLY A 318 7.17 0.25 -26.66
CA GLY A 318 6.52 1.33 -25.91
C GLY A 318 5.10 0.99 -25.53
N GLY A 319 4.40 2.01 -25.03
CA GLY A 319 3.01 1.89 -24.65
C GLY A 319 2.54 3.12 -23.90
N PHE A 320 1.29 3.09 -23.50
CA PHE A 320 0.71 4.09 -22.62
C PHE A 320 -0.28 3.46 -21.67
N ALA A 321 -0.51 4.12 -20.57
CA ALA A 321 -1.52 3.75 -19.58
C ALA A 321 -2.24 4.99 -19.06
N VAL A 322 -3.54 4.82 -18.78
CA VAL A 322 -4.36 5.79 -18.04
C VAL A 322 -4.99 5.03 -16.89
N GLU A 323 -4.84 5.57 -15.70
CA GLU A 323 -5.39 5.00 -14.47
C GLU A 323 -6.20 6.05 -13.73
N GLY A 324 -7.28 5.63 -13.10
CA GLY A 324 -8.12 6.50 -12.30
C GLY A 324 -8.69 5.78 -11.09
N SER A 325 -8.85 6.51 -9.99
CA SER A 325 -9.56 6.02 -8.82
C SER A 325 -10.39 7.12 -8.17
N TYR A 326 -11.61 6.77 -7.78
CA TYR A 326 -12.47 7.60 -6.97
C TYR A 326 -12.78 6.88 -5.66
N GLU A 327 -12.41 7.49 -4.54
CA GLU A 327 -12.66 6.99 -3.20
C GLU A 327 -13.68 7.89 -2.49
N LEU A 328 -14.72 7.28 -1.95
CA LEU A 328 -15.66 7.88 -1.02
C LEU A 328 -15.49 7.23 0.35
N ARG A 329 -15.12 8.03 1.34
CA ARG A 329 -14.96 7.63 2.73
C ARG A 329 -16.01 8.34 3.57
N GLN A 330 -16.80 7.57 4.33
CA GLN A 330 -17.86 8.07 5.19
C GLN A 330 -17.67 7.57 6.63
N GLY A 331 -17.59 8.50 7.56
CA GLY A 331 -17.52 8.24 8.98
C GLY A 331 -18.89 8.43 9.65
N PHE A 332 -19.32 7.41 10.37
CA PHE A 332 -20.56 7.40 11.12
C PHE A 332 -20.24 7.39 12.61
N GLU A 333 -20.81 8.31 13.35
CA GLU A 333 -20.71 8.38 14.81
C GLU A 333 -21.97 7.79 15.43
N ASN A 334 -21.78 6.97 16.47
CA ASN A 334 -22.87 6.34 17.19
C ASN A 334 -23.26 7.17 18.42
N VAL A 335 -24.55 7.36 18.59
CA VAL A 335 -25.14 7.74 19.88
C VAL A 335 -25.58 6.46 20.56
N VAL A 336 -25.00 6.20 21.73
CA VAL A 336 -25.29 5.01 22.52
C VAL A 336 -26.02 5.39 23.80
N ASP A 337 -26.73 4.45 24.38
CA ASP A 337 -27.42 4.60 25.69
C ASP A 337 -26.36 4.75 26.83
N ASN A 338 -26.82 4.85 28.07
CA ASN A 338 -25.99 5.03 29.26
C ASN A 338 -25.32 3.73 29.77
N GLY A 339 -25.58 2.58 29.12
CA GLY A 339 -24.90 1.31 29.42
C GLY A 339 -25.32 0.71 30.77
N GLU A 340 -26.53 0.96 31.26
CA GLU A 340 -27.08 0.34 32.50
C GLU A 340 -27.25 -1.18 32.37
N THR A 341 -27.34 -1.68 31.15
CA THR A 341 -27.30 -3.11 30.83
C THR A 341 -25.94 -3.47 30.23
N ALA A 342 -25.53 -4.71 30.33
CA ALA A 342 -24.18 -5.19 29.91
C ALA A 342 -23.75 -4.81 28.47
N ASP A 343 -24.71 -4.41 27.60
CA ASP A 343 -24.45 -4.03 26.21
C ASP A 343 -24.97 -2.60 25.94
N TYR A 344 -24.05 -1.73 25.43
CA TYR A 344 -24.44 -0.43 24.90
C TYR A 344 -25.27 -0.58 23.63
N ARG A 345 -26.49 -0.09 23.66
CA ARG A 345 -27.41 -0.09 22.52
C ARG A 345 -27.19 1.18 21.68
N ILE A 346 -27.03 1.01 20.37
CA ILE A 346 -26.96 2.15 19.44
C ILE A 346 -28.37 2.72 19.32
N LEU A 347 -28.55 3.97 19.80
CA LEU A 347 -29.78 4.76 19.70
C LEU A 347 -29.90 5.47 18.36
N GLY A 348 -28.75 5.81 17.73
CA GLY A 348 -28.67 6.45 16.43
C GLY A 348 -27.28 6.37 15.84
N GLU A 349 -27.18 6.40 14.51
CA GLU A 349 -25.93 6.46 13.76
C GLU A 349 -26.01 7.65 12.81
N PHE A 350 -25.05 8.58 12.91
CA PHE A 350 -25.03 9.83 12.15
C PHE A 350 -23.80 9.91 11.24
N ALA A 351 -24.01 10.20 9.96
CA ALA A 351 -22.94 10.43 9.01
C ALA A 351 -22.30 11.81 9.23
N MET A 352 -21.24 11.86 10.04
CA MET A 352 -20.59 13.12 10.45
C MET A 352 -19.34 13.45 9.66
N TYR A 353 -18.69 12.50 9.02
CA TYR A 353 -17.50 12.73 8.21
C TYR A 353 -17.68 12.19 6.80
N ARG A 354 -17.27 12.98 5.82
CA ARG A 354 -17.21 12.54 4.43
C ARG A 354 -15.93 13.06 3.77
N ASN A 355 -15.22 12.16 3.08
CA ASN A 355 -14.08 12.51 2.25
C ASN A 355 -14.24 11.91 0.86
N ARG A 356 -14.00 12.71 -0.17
CA ARG A 356 -13.99 12.30 -1.58
C ARG A 356 -12.62 12.53 -2.14
N THR A 357 -12.02 11.52 -2.70
CA THR A 357 -10.69 11.61 -3.30
C THR A 357 -10.73 11.10 -4.74
N LEU A 358 -10.27 11.92 -5.67
CA LEU A 358 -10.08 11.56 -7.09
C LEU A 358 -8.58 11.56 -7.39
N ARG A 359 -8.10 10.49 -8.01
CA ARG A 359 -6.75 10.39 -8.57
C ARG A 359 -6.85 9.97 -10.02
N LEU A 360 -6.14 10.70 -10.89
CA LEU A 360 -6.02 10.37 -12.30
C LEU A 360 -4.54 10.42 -12.65
N THR A 361 -4.05 9.43 -13.35
CA THR A 361 -2.69 9.39 -13.89
C THR A 361 -2.72 8.93 -15.34
N ALA A 362 -1.88 9.53 -16.15
CA ALA A 362 -1.64 9.08 -17.50
C ALA A 362 -0.12 9.09 -17.74
N GLY A 363 0.37 8.06 -18.40
CA GLY A 363 1.78 7.95 -18.70
C GLY A 363 2.03 7.17 -19.98
N GLY A 364 3.19 7.37 -20.55
CA GLY A 364 3.63 6.63 -21.72
C GLY A 364 5.08 6.19 -21.56
N MET A 365 5.49 5.23 -22.38
CA MET A 365 6.88 4.80 -22.45
C MET A 365 7.25 4.55 -23.90
N VAL A 366 8.45 4.97 -24.28
CA VAL A 366 9.03 4.70 -25.60
C VAL A 366 10.45 4.21 -25.41
N THR A 367 10.77 3.06 -25.99
CA THR A 367 12.10 2.43 -25.87
C THR A 367 12.81 2.42 -27.23
N TRP A 368 14.05 2.87 -27.24
CA TRP A 368 14.98 2.77 -28.37
C TRP A 368 16.06 1.75 -28.04
N ASN A 369 16.09 0.67 -28.79
CA ASN A 369 17.03 -0.41 -28.59
C ASN A 369 18.27 -0.17 -29.46
N ARG A 370 19.45 -0.25 -28.85
CA ARG A 370 20.78 -0.28 -29.49
C ARG A 370 21.42 -1.62 -29.16
N PRO A 371 22.46 -2.05 -29.85
CA PRO A 371 22.98 -3.41 -29.69
C PRO A 371 23.37 -3.83 -28.26
N GLN A 372 23.69 -2.88 -27.40
CA GLN A 372 24.07 -3.15 -26.00
C GLN A 372 23.38 -2.21 -25.00
N THR A 373 22.50 -1.31 -25.45
CA THR A 373 21.93 -0.29 -24.57
C THR A 373 20.52 0.06 -25.02
N ASP A 374 19.58 0.00 -24.11
CA ASP A 374 18.20 0.45 -24.30
C ASP A 374 17.99 1.77 -23.57
N TYR A 375 17.32 2.69 -24.22
CA TYR A 375 16.89 3.96 -23.68
C TYR A 375 15.36 3.96 -23.61
N THR A 376 14.79 4.16 -22.45
CA THR A 376 13.33 4.27 -22.29
C THR A 376 12.97 5.62 -21.69
N LEU A 377 12.21 6.41 -22.41
CA LEU A 377 11.62 7.67 -21.94
C LEU A 377 10.22 7.41 -21.44
N ALA A 378 9.90 7.90 -20.24
CA ALA A 378 8.65 7.65 -19.55
C ALA A 378 8.01 8.95 -19.02
N PRO A 379 7.33 9.74 -19.89
CA PRO A 379 6.55 10.90 -19.46
C PRO A 379 5.31 10.48 -18.68
N SER A 380 4.91 11.30 -17.72
CA SER A 380 3.71 11.09 -16.90
C SER A 380 3.06 12.40 -16.50
N VAL A 381 1.74 12.39 -16.37
CA VAL A 381 0.94 13.48 -15.80
C VAL A 381 -0.01 12.91 -14.76
N GLY A 382 -0.31 13.71 -13.75
CA GLY A 382 -1.20 13.33 -12.66
C GLY A 382 -2.12 14.45 -12.25
N TYR A 383 -3.31 14.10 -11.78
CA TYR A 383 -4.26 14.98 -11.13
C TYR A 383 -4.76 14.33 -9.86
N PHE A 384 -4.73 15.09 -8.78
CA PHE A 384 -5.23 14.68 -7.47
C PHE A 384 -6.18 15.72 -6.93
N ARG A 385 -7.32 15.28 -6.40
CA ARG A 385 -8.27 16.13 -5.68
C ARG A 385 -8.79 15.38 -4.47
N THR A 386 -8.84 16.07 -3.32
CA THR A 386 -9.52 15.58 -2.13
C THR A 386 -10.42 16.67 -1.56
N SER A 387 -11.57 16.26 -1.00
CA SER A 387 -12.51 17.14 -0.33
C SER A 387 -13.10 16.42 0.86
N ALA A 388 -12.82 16.91 2.06
CA ALA A 388 -13.34 16.42 3.31
C ALA A 388 -14.32 17.42 3.91
N ASP A 389 -15.46 16.95 4.39
CA ASP A 389 -16.50 17.74 5.05
C ASP A 389 -16.98 17.09 6.35
N TYR A 390 -17.27 17.93 7.35
CA TYR A 390 -17.89 17.59 8.63
C TYR A 390 -19.06 18.56 8.87
N PRO A 391 -20.31 18.07 9.06
CA PRO A 391 -21.49 18.93 9.00
C PRO A 391 -21.71 19.79 10.25
N TYR A 392 -21.32 19.30 11.44
CA TYR A 392 -21.57 20.01 12.68
C TYR A 392 -20.53 19.74 13.78
N PRO A 393 -19.71 20.72 14.17
CA PRO A 393 -19.61 22.07 13.56
C PRO A 393 -19.16 21.97 12.09
N LYS A 394 -19.64 22.90 11.26
CA LYS A 394 -19.33 22.86 9.84
C LYS A 394 -17.84 23.14 9.61
N ARG A 395 -17.14 22.15 9.07
CA ARG A 395 -15.72 22.23 8.69
C ARG A 395 -15.50 21.58 7.33
N GLU A 396 -14.64 22.20 6.53
CA GLU A 396 -14.36 21.74 5.18
C GLU A 396 -12.87 21.94 4.85
N ILE A 397 -12.29 20.95 4.16
CA ILE A 397 -10.98 21.05 3.53
C ILE A 397 -11.11 20.51 2.11
N ALA A 398 -10.76 21.30 1.10
CA ALA A 398 -10.69 20.84 -0.26
C ALA A 398 -9.41 21.35 -0.93
N LEU A 399 -8.70 20.44 -1.58
CA LEU A 399 -7.47 20.76 -2.30
C LEU A 399 -7.36 19.93 -3.58
N SER A 400 -6.67 20.47 -4.56
CA SER A 400 -6.33 19.76 -5.78
C SER A 400 -4.94 20.14 -6.28
N THR A 401 -4.22 19.16 -6.81
CA THR A 401 -2.89 19.31 -7.38
C THR A 401 -2.81 18.66 -8.74
N ALA A 402 -2.01 19.24 -9.63
CA ALA A 402 -1.61 18.61 -10.87
C ALA A 402 -0.10 18.35 -10.85
N SER A 403 0.35 17.31 -11.55
CA SER A 403 1.77 17.03 -11.66
C SER A 403 2.14 16.60 -13.08
N ALA A 404 3.36 16.93 -13.47
CA ALA A 404 3.96 16.43 -14.71
C ALA A 404 5.39 16.00 -14.44
N GLY A 405 5.81 14.92 -15.06
CA GLY A 405 7.14 14.38 -14.85
C GLY A 405 7.63 13.54 -16.02
N CYS A 406 8.91 13.24 -16.00
CA CYS A 406 9.53 12.38 -17.01
C CYS A 406 10.70 11.64 -16.40
N ASP A 407 10.77 10.32 -16.62
CA ASP A 407 11.89 9.48 -16.25
C ASP A 407 12.61 8.99 -17.52
N LEU A 408 13.93 8.96 -17.48
CA LEU A 408 14.79 8.36 -18.48
C LEU A 408 15.47 7.13 -17.87
N HIS A 409 15.20 5.96 -18.43
CA HIS A 409 15.88 4.72 -18.06
C HIS A 409 16.91 4.38 -19.12
N LEU A 410 18.13 4.08 -18.68
CA LEU A 410 19.22 3.59 -19.51
C LEU A 410 19.57 2.19 -19.03
N THR A 411 19.39 1.18 -19.88
CA THR A 411 19.75 -0.21 -19.57
C THR A 411 20.87 -0.66 -20.48
N ARG A 412 22.03 -1.00 -19.90
CA ARG A 412 23.19 -1.55 -20.62
C ARG A 412 23.26 -3.04 -20.38
N HIS A 413 23.29 -3.80 -21.48
CA HIS A 413 23.41 -5.25 -21.48
C HIS A 413 24.87 -5.65 -21.73
N GLY A 414 25.44 -6.38 -20.79
CA GLY A 414 26.77 -6.99 -20.89
C GLY A 414 26.65 -8.52 -20.99
N GLN A 415 27.72 -9.20 -21.26
CA GLN A 415 27.74 -10.67 -21.41
C GLN A 415 27.35 -11.41 -20.13
N ARG A 416 27.71 -10.89 -18.96
CA ARG A 416 27.45 -11.49 -17.65
C ARG A 416 26.83 -10.51 -16.66
N GLY A 417 26.21 -9.43 -17.12
CA GLY A 417 25.61 -8.47 -16.22
C GLY A 417 24.77 -7.43 -16.94
N THR A 418 23.83 -6.86 -16.24
CA THR A 418 22.97 -5.77 -16.69
C THR A 418 23.11 -4.60 -15.74
N LEU A 419 23.23 -3.40 -16.27
CA LEU A 419 23.24 -2.15 -15.50
C LEU A 419 22.08 -1.28 -15.98
N ARG A 420 21.21 -0.88 -15.05
CA ARG A 420 20.13 0.07 -15.33
C ARG A 420 20.30 1.30 -14.48
N ALA A 421 20.34 2.46 -15.11
CA ALA A 421 20.28 3.76 -14.47
C ALA A 421 18.97 4.44 -14.81
N THR A 422 18.38 5.14 -13.83
CA THR A 422 17.18 5.95 -14.02
C THR A 422 17.44 7.33 -13.47
N VAL A 423 17.10 8.36 -14.26
CA VAL A 423 17.11 9.76 -13.85
C VAL A 423 15.79 10.38 -14.28
N GLY A 424 15.19 11.13 -13.40
CA GLY A 424 13.90 11.75 -13.69
C GLY A 424 13.59 12.95 -12.81
N GLY A 425 12.49 13.61 -13.15
CA GLY A 425 11.97 14.72 -12.37
C GLY A 425 10.48 14.86 -12.53
N ARG A 426 9.85 15.39 -11.50
CA ARG A 426 8.41 15.69 -11.45
C ARG A 426 8.21 17.06 -10.81
N TYR A 427 7.31 17.84 -11.39
CA TYR A 427 6.80 19.07 -10.80
C TYR A 427 5.34 18.86 -10.42
N ALA A 428 4.98 19.24 -9.21
CA ALA A 428 3.61 19.24 -8.71
C ALA A 428 3.20 20.69 -8.37
N VAL A 429 2.02 21.11 -8.85
CA VAL A 429 1.47 22.43 -8.64
C VAL A 429 0.12 22.33 -7.95
N ASN A 430 -0.10 23.18 -6.96
CA ASN A 430 -1.40 23.32 -6.33
C ASN A 430 -2.35 24.12 -7.23
N LEU A 431 -3.54 23.57 -7.49
CA LEU A 431 -4.56 24.21 -8.32
C LEU A 431 -5.63 24.91 -7.49
N THR A 432 -6.06 24.27 -6.40
CA THR A 432 -7.11 24.80 -5.54
C THR A 432 -6.84 24.47 -4.07
N ARG A 433 -7.13 25.44 -3.22
CA ARG A 433 -7.11 25.29 -1.77
C ARG A 433 -8.35 25.98 -1.21
N HIS A 434 -9.13 25.25 -0.43
CA HIS A 434 -10.25 25.79 0.33
C HIS A 434 -10.24 25.17 1.73
N THR A 435 -10.35 26.02 2.76
CA THR A 435 -10.42 25.59 4.15
C THR A 435 -11.49 26.40 4.88
N LEU A 436 -12.33 25.70 5.62
CA LEU A 436 -13.29 26.24 6.57
C LEU A 436 -13.13 25.45 7.87
N LEU A 437 -12.24 25.90 8.74
CA LEU A 437 -11.86 25.20 9.99
C LEU A 437 -12.09 26.07 11.23
N SER A 438 -12.31 27.39 11.06
CA SER A 438 -12.37 28.32 12.17
C SER A 438 -13.74 28.25 12.86
N ASP A 439 -13.77 27.66 14.04
CA ASP A 439 -14.88 27.72 14.98
C ASP A 439 -14.39 27.66 16.44
N SER A 440 -15.20 28.13 17.38
CA SER A 440 -14.86 28.22 18.81
C SER A 440 -14.73 26.85 19.53
N ARG A 441 -15.05 25.74 18.84
CA ARG A 441 -14.98 24.37 19.40
C ARG A 441 -13.77 23.61 18.89
N LEU A 442 -12.99 24.18 17.95
CA LEU A 442 -11.76 23.55 17.50
C LEU A 442 -10.67 23.79 18.56
N ASP A 443 -10.12 22.70 19.08
CA ASP A 443 -8.95 22.77 19.93
C ASP A 443 -7.81 23.49 19.16
N PRO A 444 -7.14 24.48 19.78
CA PRO A 444 -6.12 25.28 19.11
C PRO A 444 -4.96 24.44 18.54
N ASP A 445 -4.50 23.43 19.26
CA ASP A 445 -3.37 22.59 18.84
C ASP A 445 -3.75 21.65 17.69
N ILE A 446 -4.96 21.09 17.75
CA ILE A 446 -5.53 20.31 16.64
C ILE A 446 -5.75 21.20 15.42
N GLY A 447 -6.22 22.42 15.62
CA GLY A 447 -6.38 23.43 14.57
C GLY A 447 -5.05 23.75 13.90
N ALA A 448 -4.01 24.01 14.67
CA ALA A 448 -2.66 24.29 14.19
C ALA A 448 -2.14 23.11 13.35
N MET A 449 -2.29 21.87 13.83
CA MET A 449 -1.90 20.67 13.09
C MET A 449 -2.61 20.55 11.74
N LEU A 450 -3.92 20.85 11.69
CA LEU A 450 -4.69 20.77 10.44
C LEU A 450 -4.27 21.85 9.45
N PHE A 451 -4.08 23.11 9.91
CA PHE A 451 -3.60 24.19 9.05
C PHE A 451 -2.21 23.92 8.50
N ASP A 452 -1.27 23.49 9.35
CA ASP A 452 0.08 23.09 8.94
C ASP A 452 0.04 21.99 7.86
N SER A 453 -0.81 20.97 8.06
CA SER A 453 -0.95 19.87 7.10
C SER A 453 -1.49 20.33 5.76
N VAL A 454 -2.49 21.24 5.77
CA VAL A 454 -3.03 21.79 4.53
C VAL A 454 -1.99 22.66 3.81
N ASP A 455 -1.28 23.51 4.53
CA ASP A 455 -0.24 24.37 3.97
C ASP A 455 0.83 23.56 3.23
N ARG A 456 1.30 22.49 3.85
CA ARG A 456 2.34 21.61 3.26
C ARG A 456 1.82 20.77 2.10
N MET A 457 0.59 20.23 2.21
CA MET A 457 -0.02 19.45 1.11
C MET A 457 -0.36 20.32 -0.11
N THR A 458 -0.45 21.64 0.06
CA THR A 458 -0.74 22.59 -1.03
C THR A 458 0.49 23.37 -1.48
N ALA A 459 1.66 23.12 -0.94
CA ALA A 459 2.89 23.69 -1.46
C ALA A 459 3.26 23.03 -2.79
N ASP A 460 3.64 23.85 -3.77
CA ASP A 460 4.21 23.36 -5.01
C ASP A 460 5.51 22.60 -4.70
N ALA A 461 5.81 21.56 -5.46
CA ALA A 461 6.97 20.70 -5.19
C ALA A 461 7.71 20.28 -6.45
N VAL A 462 9.02 20.18 -6.35
CA VAL A 462 9.90 19.51 -7.32
C VAL A 462 10.43 18.24 -6.70
N GLU A 463 10.23 17.13 -7.36
CA GLU A 463 10.80 15.84 -6.99
C GLU A 463 11.78 15.40 -8.07
N LEU A 464 12.97 14.93 -7.66
CA LEU A 464 13.94 14.32 -8.57
C LEU A 464 14.02 12.82 -8.29
N THR A 465 14.45 12.06 -9.28
CA THR A 465 14.65 10.62 -9.16
C THR A 465 16.05 10.27 -9.68
N ALA A 466 16.82 9.53 -8.89
CA ALA A 466 18.05 8.89 -9.31
C ALA A 466 18.01 7.43 -8.81
N ALA A 467 18.18 6.46 -9.70
CA ALA A 467 18.23 5.06 -9.31
C ALA A 467 19.25 4.29 -10.16
N LEU A 468 19.85 3.28 -9.54
CA LEU A 468 20.80 2.39 -10.16
C LEU A 468 20.49 0.95 -9.77
N ARG A 469 20.42 0.05 -10.75
CA ARG A 469 20.34 -1.38 -10.54
C ARG A 469 21.45 -2.07 -11.33
N ALA A 470 22.24 -2.88 -10.64
CA ALA A 470 23.27 -3.71 -11.26
C ALA A 470 22.92 -5.19 -11.00
N GLU A 471 23.00 -6.01 -12.03
CA GLU A 471 22.80 -7.45 -11.96
C GLU A 471 24.03 -8.15 -12.52
N ARG A 472 24.49 -9.24 -11.86
CA ARG A 472 25.63 -10.03 -12.30
C ARG A 472 25.33 -11.51 -12.23
N GLU A 473 25.40 -12.18 -13.36
CA GLU A 473 25.27 -13.61 -13.45
C GLU A 473 26.46 -14.31 -12.77
N LEU A 474 26.18 -15.18 -11.83
CA LEU A 474 27.13 -16.08 -11.19
C LEU A 474 27.14 -17.45 -11.88
N ARG A 475 25.93 -17.90 -12.22
CA ARG A 475 25.66 -19.13 -12.99
C ARG A 475 24.47 -18.85 -13.89
N ARG A 476 24.26 -19.67 -14.93
CA ARG A 476 23.15 -19.54 -15.87
C ARG A 476 21.77 -19.44 -15.19
N SER A 477 21.62 -20.02 -13.99
CA SER A 477 20.39 -20.03 -13.19
C SER A 477 20.45 -19.13 -11.96
N LEU A 478 21.51 -18.37 -11.74
CA LEU A 478 21.69 -17.56 -10.52
C LEU A 478 22.40 -16.25 -10.83
N ALA A 479 21.83 -15.14 -10.40
CA ALA A 479 22.50 -13.84 -10.44
C ALA A 479 22.36 -13.11 -9.09
N LEU A 480 23.33 -12.25 -8.81
CA LEU A 480 23.27 -11.24 -7.75
C LEU A 480 22.72 -9.95 -8.33
N PHE A 481 22.05 -9.17 -7.52
CA PHE A 481 21.69 -7.80 -7.85
C PHE A 481 21.91 -6.85 -6.67
N VAL A 482 22.11 -5.59 -7.01
CA VAL A 482 22.14 -4.45 -6.08
C VAL A 482 21.29 -3.35 -6.68
N ASP A 483 20.41 -2.79 -5.87
CA ASP A 483 19.56 -1.63 -6.19
C ASP A 483 19.90 -0.49 -5.26
N ALA A 484 19.97 0.72 -5.80
CA ALA A 484 19.99 1.95 -5.01
C ALA A 484 19.09 2.98 -5.67
N SER A 485 18.28 3.68 -4.88
CA SER A 485 17.49 4.80 -5.37
C SER A 485 17.49 5.94 -4.37
N TRP A 486 17.41 7.16 -4.88
CA TRP A 486 17.28 8.37 -4.10
C TRP A 486 16.30 9.32 -4.79
N ARG A 487 15.31 9.79 -4.04
CA ARG A 487 14.28 10.71 -4.51
C ARG A 487 14.19 11.90 -3.56
N PRO A 488 14.95 12.96 -3.80
CA PRO A 488 14.81 14.22 -3.10
C PRO A 488 13.60 15.00 -3.60
N GLY A 489 12.84 15.58 -2.68
CA GLY A 489 11.75 16.50 -2.92
C GLY A 489 12.03 17.86 -2.27
N ILE A 490 11.73 18.94 -2.97
CA ILE A 490 11.84 20.31 -2.48
C ILE A 490 10.47 20.95 -2.64
N TYR A 491 9.87 21.33 -1.54
CA TYR A 491 8.60 22.04 -1.48
C TYR A 491 8.85 23.55 -1.41
N MET A 492 8.00 24.34 -2.05
CA MET A 492 8.20 25.78 -2.14
C MET A 492 8.01 26.51 -0.80
N ASP A 493 7.43 25.87 0.20
CA ASP A 493 7.39 26.31 1.60
C ASP A 493 8.70 26.06 2.38
N GLY A 494 9.73 25.53 1.71
CA GLY A 494 11.05 25.21 2.26
C GLY A 494 11.18 23.83 2.89
N VAL A 495 10.15 22.99 2.86
CA VAL A 495 10.24 21.58 3.30
C VAL A 495 11.09 20.78 2.32
N ARG A 496 11.99 19.97 2.86
CA ARG A 496 12.82 19.03 2.09
C ARG A 496 12.47 17.62 2.48
N VAL A 497 12.31 16.76 1.48
CA VAL A 497 12.01 15.33 1.66
C VAL A 497 13.11 14.53 1.00
N HIS A 498 13.59 13.50 1.67
CA HIS A 498 14.54 12.54 1.10
C HIS A 498 13.98 11.14 1.27
N LEU A 499 13.79 10.45 0.15
CA LEU A 499 13.47 9.02 0.14
C LEU A 499 14.64 8.28 -0.47
N ALA A 500 15.23 7.35 0.27
CA ALA A 500 16.34 6.54 -0.23
C ALA A 500 16.05 5.06 0.00
N THR A 501 16.41 4.23 -0.97
CA THR A 501 16.33 2.78 -0.87
C THR A 501 17.66 2.18 -1.29
N ILE A 502 18.13 1.22 -0.51
CA ILE A 502 19.28 0.37 -0.89
C ILE A 502 18.81 -1.07 -0.73
N ALA A 503 19.05 -1.89 -1.74
CA ALA A 503 18.75 -3.31 -1.66
C ALA A 503 19.81 -4.16 -2.34
N CYS A 504 19.97 -5.38 -1.85
CA CYS A 504 20.76 -6.41 -2.50
C CYS A 504 20.02 -7.75 -2.44
N GLY A 505 20.39 -8.67 -3.31
CA GLY A 505 19.75 -9.97 -3.31
C GLY A 505 20.25 -10.88 -4.40
N ILE A 506 19.58 -12.03 -4.47
CA ILE A 506 19.80 -13.03 -5.50
C ILE A 506 18.52 -13.26 -6.29
N CYS A 507 18.67 -13.62 -7.54
CA CYS A 507 17.58 -14.08 -8.40
C CYS A 507 17.94 -15.39 -9.07
N PHE A 508 16.93 -16.26 -9.24
CA PHE A 508 17.10 -17.63 -9.74
C PHE A 508 15.86 -18.16 -10.45
#